data_fb63e09a97ae33b8dd07acc2faace429
#
_entry.id   fb63e09a97ae33b8dd07acc2faace429
#
_cell.length_a   1.000
_cell.length_b   1.000
_cell.length_c   1.000
_cell.angle_alpha   90.00
_cell.angle_beta   90.00
_cell.angle_gamma   90.00
#
_symmetry.space_group_name_H-M   'P 1'
#
loop_
_entity.id
_entity.type
_entity.pdbx_description
1 polymer ?
#
loop_
_entity_poly.entity_id
_entity_poly.type
_entity_poly.pdbx_seq_one_letter_code
_entity_poly.pdbx_strand_id
1 'polypeptide(L)'
;MRPAGYATAMNYSLRAKTGAEALEAVANSPFDKVELWWPWDTPHPSEQQMRQLVDALAKGRPENPRQLVALNLWAGDLAAGDRGVLHLVGPEEGADGAGAGTDPDAESGDPAITEELIEHLNVIEYLHRLTGVRRFNVLVGRGGRVLQRRQVRAFAAVAKRLARFEGIALIEPLSGIENYPVTSIKEAAPLVAAGGRLLIDAYHLAANGEDWTWLASRGAEYELWPEHIQIADFPGRGAPGTGDAPLEEWVNQLREAGYEGEVVLEHV
;
A
#
# COMPACT_ATOMS: atom_id res chain seq x y z
N MET A 1 21.41 -15.65 -3.57
CA MET A 1 20.87 -15.83 -2.19
C MET A 1 19.51 -16.53 -2.35
N ARG A 2 19.24 -17.62 -1.64
CA ARG A 2 17.88 -18.20 -1.66
C ARG A 2 16.97 -17.23 -0.88
N PRO A 3 15.76 -16.94 -1.36
CA PRO A 3 14.82 -16.14 -0.58
C PRO A 3 14.59 -16.81 0.78
N ALA A 4 14.36 -15.99 1.81
CA ALA A 4 13.98 -16.50 3.12
C ALA A 4 12.76 -17.43 2.92
N GLY A 5 12.82 -18.66 3.41
CA GLY A 5 11.85 -19.72 3.08
C GLY A 5 10.40 -19.40 3.48
N TYR A 6 10.20 -18.33 4.26
CA TYR A 6 8.89 -17.84 4.70
C TYR A 6 8.35 -16.68 3.84
N ALA A 7 9.16 -16.10 2.94
CA ALA A 7 8.70 -15.05 2.03
C ALA A 7 8.02 -15.66 0.80
N THR A 8 6.89 -15.08 0.40
CA THR A 8 6.02 -15.59 -0.68
C THR A 8 6.08 -14.75 -1.94
N ALA A 9 6.52 -13.48 -1.84
CA ALA A 9 6.55 -12.53 -2.95
C ALA A 9 7.73 -11.56 -2.83
N MET A 10 7.96 -10.76 -3.89
CA MET A 10 9.00 -9.73 -3.94
C MET A 10 8.46 -8.44 -4.53
N ASN A 11 8.75 -7.31 -3.87
CA ASN A 11 8.60 -5.96 -4.40
C ASN A 11 9.95 -5.48 -4.95
N TYR A 12 9.98 -5.15 -6.22
CA TYR A 12 11.20 -4.70 -6.90
C TYR A 12 11.36 -3.19 -6.95
N SER A 13 10.34 -2.42 -6.56
CA SER A 13 10.30 -0.96 -6.75
C SER A 13 11.42 -0.24 -6.02
N LEU A 14 11.76 -0.71 -4.82
CA LEU A 14 12.81 -0.11 -4.01
C LEU A 14 14.23 -0.25 -4.63
N ARG A 15 14.43 -1.28 -5.47
CA ARG A 15 15.70 -1.55 -6.17
C ARG A 15 15.79 -0.91 -7.53
N ALA A 16 14.67 -0.48 -8.09
CA ALA A 16 14.57 0.14 -9.40
C ALA A 16 14.70 1.65 -9.30
N LYS A 17 15.40 2.26 -10.24
CA LYS A 17 15.51 3.73 -10.36
C LYS A 17 14.33 4.32 -11.12
N THR A 18 13.67 3.52 -11.94
CA THR A 18 12.52 3.90 -12.77
C THR A 18 11.46 2.81 -12.77
N GLY A 19 10.22 3.16 -13.08
CA GLY A 19 9.16 2.18 -13.25
C GLY A 19 9.45 1.16 -14.35
N ALA A 20 10.13 1.55 -15.43
CA ALA A 20 10.57 0.63 -16.49
C ALA A 20 11.55 -0.43 -15.96
N GLU A 21 12.52 -0.04 -15.13
CA GLU A 21 13.43 -0.98 -14.47
C GLU A 21 12.68 -1.92 -13.51
N ALA A 22 11.66 -1.40 -12.79
CA ALA A 22 10.82 -2.23 -11.93
C ALA A 22 10.04 -3.28 -12.73
N LEU A 23 9.45 -2.91 -13.87
CA LEU A 23 8.75 -3.83 -14.75
C LEU A 23 9.71 -4.87 -15.37
N GLU A 24 10.94 -4.47 -15.74
CA GLU A 24 11.95 -5.40 -16.22
C GLU A 24 12.35 -6.41 -15.14
N ALA A 25 12.51 -5.96 -13.88
CA ALA A 25 12.80 -6.83 -12.74
C ALA A 25 11.66 -7.82 -12.48
N VAL A 26 10.40 -7.37 -12.54
CA VAL A 26 9.23 -8.25 -12.49
C VAL A 26 9.27 -9.30 -13.59
N ALA A 27 9.53 -8.88 -14.84
CA ALA A 27 9.60 -9.77 -16.00
C ALA A 27 10.64 -10.89 -15.85
N ASN A 28 11.70 -10.66 -15.09
CA ASN A 28 12.79 -11.60 -14.83
C ASN A 28 12.73 -12.22 -13.41
N SER A 29 11.67 -11.96 -12.64
CA SER A 29 11.51 -12.46 -11.27
C SER A 29 11.51 -14.00 -11.21
N PRO A 30 12.24 -14.59 -10.25
CA PRO A 30 12.11 -15.99 -9.92
C PRO A 30 10.84 -16.29 -9.09
N PHE A 31 10.22 -15.27 -8.51
CA PHE A 31 8.99 -15.42 -7.73
C PHE A 31 7.77 -15.55 -8.63
N ASP A 32 6.80 -16.36 -8.18
CA ASP A 32 5.49 -16.50 -8.81
C ASP A 32 4.56 -15.33 -8.47
N LYS A 33 4.86 -14.63 -7.38
CA LYS A 33 4.12 -13.51 -6.86
C LYS A 33 5.01 -12.29 -6.74
N VAL A 34 4.50 -11.14 -7.14
CA VAL A 34 5.22 -9.86 -7.12
C VAL A 34 4.33 -8.74 -6.62
N GLU A 35 4.97 -7.71 -6.12
CA GLU A 35 4.35 -6.46 -5.72
C GLU A 35 5.07 -5.29 -6.37
N LEU A 36 4.38 -4.19 -6.60
CA LEU A 36 4.94 -2.97 -7.18
C LEU A 36 4.41 -1.72 -6.47
N TRP A 37 5.25 -0.71 -6.37
CA TRP A 37 4.79 0.67 -6.28
C TRP A 37 4.19 1.08 -7.63
N TRP A 38 3.51 2.23 -7.67
CA TRP A 38 3.00 2.76 -8.93
C TRP A 38 4.15 3.00 -9.91
N PRO A 39 4.19 2.30 -11.07
CA PRO A 39 5.39 2.31 -11.92
C PRO A 39 5.40 3.42 -12.96
N TRP A 40 4.48 4.36 -12.93
CA TRP A 40 4.38 5.45 -13.90
C TRP A 40 4.43 6.82 -13.25
N ASP A 41 4.93 7.83 -13.99
CA ASP A 41 5.08 9.22 -13.51
C ASP A 41 3.75 9.99 -13.55
N THR A 42 2.67 9.38 -13.98
CA THR A 42 1.34 9.97 -14.13
C THR A 42 0.28 9.09 -13.47
N PRO A 43 -0.79 9.66 -12.90
CA PRO A 43 -1.92 8.89 -12.41
C PRO A 43 -2.72 8.21 -13.54
N HIS A 44 -2.50 8.63 -14.80
CA HIS A 44 -3.23 8.20 -16.00
C HIS A 44 -2.30 7.60 -17.07
N PRO A 45 -1.72 6.41 -16.82
CA PRO A 45 -0.89 5.74 -17.83
C PRO A 45 -1.73 5.38 -19.06
N SER A 46 -1.10 5.42 -20.23
CA SER A 46 -1.71 4.98 -21.45
C SER A 46 -2.01 3.47 -21.43
N GLU A 47 -2.94 3.03 -22.26
CA GLU A 47 -3.25 1.59 -22.42
C GLU A 47 -2.00 0.78 -22.78
N GLN A 48 -1.11 1.33 -23.61
CA GLN A 48 0.16 0.69 -23.94
C GLN A 48 1.05 0.49 -22.71
N GLN A 49 1.15 1.48 -21.80
CA GLN A 49 1.92 1.35 -20.57
C GLN A 49 1.31 0.31 -19.63
N MET A 50 -0.02 0.26 -19.52
CA MET A 50 -0.68 -0.77 -18.71
C MET A 50 -0.50 -2.17 -19.30
N ARG A 51 -0.48 -2.33 -20.64
CA ARG A 51 -0.16 -3.60 -21.30
C ARG A 51 1.27 -4.04 -21.04
N GLN A 52 2.24 -3.13 -20.94
CA GLN A 52 3.63 -3.47 -20.58
C GLN A 52 3.72 -4.14 -19.19
N LEU A 53 2.88 -3.74 -18.23
CA LEU A 53 2.79 -4.44 -16.93
C LEU A 53 2.27 -5.87 -17.11
N VAL A 54 1.21 -6.06 -17.89
CA VAL A 54 0.66 -7.41 -18.17
C VAL A 54 1.71 -8.29 -18.88
N ASP A 55 2.41 -7.74 -19.87
CA ASP A 55 3.48 -8.44 -20.59
C ASP A 55 4.64 -8.81 -19.66
N ALA A 56 5.02 -7.92 -18.73
CA ALA A 56 6.05 -8.19 -17.72
C ALA A 56 5.66 -9.35 -16.80
N LEU A 57 4.40 -9.39 -16.34
CA LEU A 57 3.88 -10.49 -15.52
C LEU A 57 3.88 -11.82 -16.29
N ALA A 58 3.56 -11.81 -17.59
CA ALA A 58 3.45 -13.00 -18.43
C ALA A 58 4.79 -13.45 -19.04
N LYS A 59 5.86 -12.63 -18.99
CA LYS A 59 7.13 -12.94 -19.65
C LYS A 59 7.70 -14.29 -19.24
N GLY A 60 7.88 -15.18 -20.21
CA GLY A 60 8.36 -16.55 -20.02
C GLY A 60 7.35 -17.50 -19.37
N ARG A 61 6.13 -17.05 -19.10
CA ARG A 61 5.07 -17.79 -18.39
C ARG A 61 3.67 -17.48 -18.96
N PRO A 62 3.42 -17.61 -20.25
CA PRO A 62 2.16 -17.17 -20.86
C PRO A 62 0.93 -17.92 -20.30
N GLU A 63 1.09 -19.21 -19.93
CA GLU A 63 0.00 -20.02 -19.39
C GLU A 63 -0.22 -19.85 -17.87
N ASN A 64 0.78 -19.31 -17.17
CA ASN A 64 0.71 -19.07 -15.72
C ASN A 64 1.49 -17.80 -15.35
N PRO A 65 0.95 -16.61 -15.67
CA PRO A 65 1.59 -15.33 -15.38
C PRO A 65 1.89 -15.18 -13.88
N ARG A 66 2.89 -14.36 -13.57
CA ARG A 66 3.13 -13.95 -12.18
C ARG A 66 1.91 -13.22 -11.64
N GLN A 67 1.54 -13.51 -10.41
CA GLN A 67 0.46 -12.82 -9.73
C GLN A 67 0.96 -11.48 -9.18
N LEU A 68 0.29 -10.38 -9.52
CA LEU A 68 0.47 -9.09 -8.86
C LEU A 68 -0.35 -9.11 -7.57
N VAL A 69 0.31 -9.21 -6.40
CA VAL A 69 -0.38 -9.40 -5.11
C VAL A 69 -0.80 -8.09 -4.46
N ALA A 70 -0.04 -7.02 -4.71
CA ALA A 70 -0.39 -5.66 -4.30
C ALA A 70 0.23 -4.63 -5.25
N LEU A 71 -0.39 -3.44 -5.30
CA LEU A 71 0.03 -2.29 -6.07
C LEU A 71 -0.20 -1.02 -5.26
N ASN A 72 0.78 -0.12 -5.19
CA ASN A 72 0.51 1.20 -4.61
C ASN A 72 -0.39 2.00 -5.58
N LEU A 73 -1.30 2.81 -5.03
CA LEU A 73 -1.91 3.87 -5.80
C LEU A 73 -0.87 4.94 -6.14
N TRP A 74 -1.16 5.73 -7.17
CA TRP A 74 -0.36 6.92 -7.45
C TRP A 74 -0.34 7.84 -6.22
N ALA A 75 0.86 8.18 -5.80
CA ALA A 75 1.09 8.88 -4.54
C ALA A 75 1.71 10.29 -4.74
N GLY A 76 1.54 10.86 -5.93
CA GLY A 76 2.21 12.09 -6.32
C GLY A 76 3.61 11.85 -6.88
N ASP A 77 4.42 12.88 -6.92
CA ASP A 77 5.83 12.78 -7.34
C ASP A 77 6.70 12.29 -6.17
N LEU A 78 6.99 10.99 -6.16
CA LEU A 78 7.83 10.37 -5.12
C LEU A 78 9.26 10.93 -5.10
N ALA A 79 9.78 11.41 -6.24
CA ALA A 79 11.11 12.00 -6.33
C ALA A 79 11.14 13.41 -5.71
N ALA A 80 10.05 14.18 -5.82
CA ALA A 80 9.84 15.43 -5.10
C ALA A 80 9.51 15.23 -3.61
N GLY A 81 9.33 13.98 -3.19
CA GLY A 81 9.09 13.63 -1.79
C GLY A 81 7.62 13.42 -1.43
N ASP A 82 6.71 13.39 -2.41
CA ASP A 82 5.30 13.07 -2.14
C ASP A 82 5.15 11.65 -1.57
N ARG A 83 4.15 11.50 -0.72
CA ARG A 83 3.77 10.21 -0.11
C ARG A 83 2.26 10.12 0.01
N GLY A 84 1.56 10.26 -1.14
CA GLY A 84 0.11 10.26 -1.22
C GLY A 84 -0.47 11.66 -1.45
N VAL A 85 -1.71 11.69 -1.94
CA VAL A 85 -2.40 12.90 -2.38
C VAL A 85 -3.67 13.21 -1.58
N LEU A 86 -4.00 12.40 -0.57
CA LEU A 86 -5.26 12.57 0.18
C LEU A 86 -5.31 13.85 1.04
N HIS A 87 -4.17 14.46 1.30
CA HIS A 87 -4.11 15.76 2.00
C HIS A 87 -4.48 16.95 1.09
N LEU A 88 -4.51 16.76 -0.23
CA LEU A 88 -4.83 17.81 -1.21
C LEU A 88 -6.34 17.97 -1.42
N VAL A 89 -7.16 17.12 -0.80
CA VAL A 89 -8.58 16.99 -1.10
C VAL A 89 -9.46 17.84 -0.18
N GLY A 90 -10.45 18.48 -0.78
CA GLY A 90 -11.56 19.19 -0.14
C GLY A 90 -11.28 20.65 0.19
N PRO A 91 -12.31 21.49 0.30
CA PRO A 91 -12.15 22.80 0.86
C PRO A 91 -11.60 22.70 2.29
N GLU A 92 -10.70 23.61 2.65
CA GLU A 92 -10.35 23.81 4.05
C GLU A 92 -11.65 24.02 4.84
N GLU A 93 -11.89 23.20 5.88
CA GLU A 93 -12.96 23.51 6.81
C GLU A 93 -12.63 24.86 7.41
N GLY A 94 -13.43 25.87 7.07
CA GLY A 94 -13.34 27.19 7.70
C GLY A 94 -13.42 27.00 9.21
N ALA A 95 -12.73 27.85 9.96
CA ALA A 95 -12.63 27.82 11.42
C ALA A 95 -13.98 27.91 12.17
N ASP A 96 -15.09 27.95 11.47
CA ASP A 96 -16.44 28.11 12.00
C ASP A 96 -17.22 26.79 11.81
N GLY A 97 -17.24 26.00 12.90
CA GLY A 97 -17.88 24.70 12.99
C GLY A 97 -19.41 24.72 12.85
N ALA A 98 -19.90 24.92 11.65
CA ALA A 98 -21.33 24.68 11.32
C ALA A 98 -21.39 23.82 10.05
N GLY A 99 -21.28 22.49 10.23
CA GLY A 99 -21.35 21.51 9.18
C GLY A 99 -22.73 21.41 8.59
N ALA A 100 -22.84 21.66 7.28
CA ALA A 100 -23.92 21.11 6.50
C ALA A 100 -23.67 19.60 6.34
N GLY A 101 -24.57 18.78 6.90
CA GLY A 101 -24.56 17.34 6.64
C GLY A 101 -24.74 17.09 5.14
N THR A 102 -23.71 16.61 4.48
CA THR A 102 -23.82 16.06 3.14
C THR A 102 -24.09 14.56 3.27
N ASP A 103 -25.18 14.13 2.66
CA ASP A 103 -25.64 12.76 2.58
C ASP A 103 -24.49 11.88 2.01
N PRO A 104 -24.05 10.82 2.71
CA PRO A 104 -23.02 9.92 2.20
C PRO A 104 -23.46 9.12 0.96
N ASP A 105 -24.72 9.19 0.56
CA ASP A 105 -25.31 8.47 -0.58
C ASP A 105 -25.54 9.33 -1.85
N ALA A 106 -25.05 10.56 -1.89
CA ALA A 106 -25.18 11.40 -3.09
C ALA A 106 -24.39 10.78 -4.27
N GLU A 107 -25.10 10.34 -5.30
CA GLU A 107 -24.58 9.65 -6.50
C GLU A 107 -23.75 10.52 -7.45
N SER A 108 -23.53 11.79 -7.15
CA SER A 108 -22.78 12.71 -8.01
C SER A 108 -21.53 13.23 -7.32
N GLY A 109 -20.36 12.66 -7.68
CA GLY A 109 -19.05 13.18 -7.32
C GLY A 109 -18.82 13.22 -5.81
N ASP A 110 -18.14 12.25 -5.24
CA ASP A 110 -17.80 12.27 -3.82
C ASP A 110 -16.93 13.51 -3.53
N PRO A 111 -17.45 14.53 -2.81
CA PRO A 111 -16.71 15.78 -2.57
C PRO A 111 -15.45 15.57 -1.69
N ALA A 112 -15.24 14.34 -1.22
CA ALA A 112 -14.09 13.97 -0.41
C ALA A 112 -12.83 13.64 -1.22
N ILE A 113 -12.90 13.51 -2.55
CA ILE A 113 -11.76 13.20 -3.42
C ILE A 113 -11.78 14.07 -4.68
N THR A 114 -10.58 14.37 -5.22
CA THR A 114 -10.43 15.18 -6.45
C THR A 114 -10.90 14.41 -7.68
N GLU A 115 -11.27 15.12 -8.75
CA GLU A 115 -11.61 14.54 -10.05
C GLU A 115 -10.44 13.68 -10.59
N GLU A 116 -9.19 14.18 -10.48
CA GLU A 116 -7.99 13.44 -10.85
C GLU A 116 -7.88 12.08 -10.12
N LEU A 117 -8.19 12.07 -8.82
CA LEU A 117 -8.16 10.83 -8.05
C LEU A 117 -9.31 9.88 -8.44
N ILE A 118 -10.49 10.41 -8.79
CA ILE A 118 -11.60 9.61 -9.33
C ILE A 118 -11.19 8.95 -10.65
N GLU A 119 -10.59 9.70 -11.56
CA GLU A 119 -10.09 9.18 -12.84
C GLU A 119 -8.99 8.13 -12.62
N HIS A 120 -8.06 8.40 -11.68
CA HIS A 120 -7.06 7.41 -11.28
C HIS A 120 -7.68 6.10 -10.78
N LEU A 121 -8.73 6.17 -9.97
CA LEU A 121 -9.44 4.98 -9.48
C LEU A 121 -10.15 4.21 -10.61
N ASN A 122 -10.54 4.85 -11.72
CA ASN A 122 -11.01 4.15 -12.91
C ASN A 122 -9.88 3.36 -13.59
N VAL A 123 -8.65 3.94 -13.63
CA VAL A 123 -7.45 3.22 -14.10
C VAL A 123 -7.15 2.02 -13.20
N ILE A 124 -7.25 2.17 -11.89
CA ILE A 124 -7.05 1.08 -10.91
C ILE A 124 -8.05 -0.05 -11.14
N GLU A 125 -9.33 0.27 -11.34
CA GLU A 125 -10.36 -0.73 -11.67
C GLU A 125 -10.04 -1.47 -12.99
N TYR A 126 -9.52 -0.75 -13.99
CA TYR A 126 -9.09 -1.38 -15.24
C TYR A 126 -7.87 -2.30 -15.04
N LEU A 127 -6.88 -1.87 -14.26
CA LEU A 127 -5.72 -2.72 -13.91
C LEU A 127 -6.14 -3.96 -13.10
N HIS A 128 -7.09 -3.81 -12.18
CA HIS A 128 -7.67 -4.97 -11.49
C HIS A 128 -8.22 -5.99 -12.48
N ARG A 129 -9.00 -5.56 -13.49
CA ARG A 129 -9.55 -6.46 -14.51
C ARG A 129 -8.47 -7.13 -15.36
N LEU A 130 -7.36 -6.45 -15.62
CA LEU A 130 -6.26 -6.98 -16.44
C LEU A 130 -5.37 -7.96 -15.67
N THR A 131 -5.13 -7.74 -14.38
CA THR A 131 -4.10 -8.44 -13.60
C THR A 131 -4.65 -9.27 -12.44
N GLY A 132 -5.89 -9.04 -12.05
CA GLY A 132 -6.49 -9.64 -10.85
C GLY A 132 -5.99 -9.06 -9.53
N VAL A 133 -5.17 -7.99 -9.53
CA VAL A 133 -4.69 -7.35 -8.30
C VAL A 133 -5.86 -6.78 -7.48
N ARG A 134 -5.86 -7.04 -6.18
CA ARG A 134 -6.96 -6.61 -5.28
C ARG A 134 -6.49 -5.76 -4.12
N ARG A 135 -5.21 -5.77 -3.78
CA ARG A 135 -4.65 -5.00 -2.66
C ARG A 135 -3.98 -3.75 -3.17
N PHE A 136 -4.40 -2.61 -2.64
CA PHE A 136 -3.93 -1.31 -3.09
C PHE A 136 -3.44 -0.49 -1.90
N ASN A 137 -2.13 -0.22 -1.84
CA ASN A 137 -1.55 0.62 -0.80
C ASN A 137 -1.90 2.09 -1.06
N VAL A 138 -2.54 2.73 -0.10
CA VAL A 138 -3.09 4.09 -0.19
C VAL A 138 -2.35 5.00 0.78
N LEU A 139 -1.34 5.71 0.29
CA LEU A 139 -0.60 6.67 1.10
C LEU A 139 -1.40 7.95 1.30
N VAL A 140 -1.47 8.44 2.54
CA VAL A 140 -2.37 9.54 2.92
C VAL A 140 -1.84 10.94 2.62
N GLY A 141 -0.56 11.07 2.29
CA GLY A 141 0.08 12.35 1.99
C GLY A 141 0.67 13.06 3.21
N ARG A 142 1.53 14.05 2.93
CA ARG A 142 2.31 14.81 3.92
C ARG A 142 1.55 16.01 4.49
N GLY A 143 0.30 15.83 4.88
CA GLY A 143 -0.59 16.91 5.36
C GLY A 143 -0.31 17.44 6.78
N GLY A 144 0.76 16.99 7.44
CA GLY A 144 1.13 17.33 8.83
C GLY A 144 1.45 16.09 9.65
N ARG A 145 1.86 16.29 10.90
CA ARG A 145 2.22 15.18 11.82
C ARG A 145 1.01 14.47 12.44
N VAL A 146 -0.18 15.00 12.23
CA VAL A 146 -1.43 14.45 12.78
C VAL A 146 -2.38 14.21 11.63
N LEU A 147 -2.97 13.03 11.61
CA LEU A 147 -3.96 12.63 10.62
C LEU A 147 -5.19 13.56 10.70
N GLN A 148 -5.50 14.21 9.58
CA GLN A 148 -6.59 15.18 9.51
C GLN A 148 -7.90 14.49 9.10
N ARG A 149 -9.04 15.03 9.56
CA ARG A 149 -10.37 14.50 9.22
C ARG A 149 -10.60 14.39 7.70
N ARG A 150 -10.10 15.38 6.93
CA ARG A 150 -10.19 15.35 5.46
C ARG A 150 -9.46 14.15 4.85
N GLN A 151 -8.28 13.77 5.38
CA GLN A 151 -7.55 12.59 4.91
C GLN A 151 -8.30 11.30 5.23
N VAL A 152 -8.93 11.20 6.40
CA VAL A 152 -9.76 10.05 6.77
C VAL A 152 -10.98 9.94 5.87
N ARG A 153 -11.68 11.05 5.58
CA ARG A 153 -12.83 11.06 4.65
C ARG A 153 -12.41 10.68 3.23
N ALA A 154 -11.30 11.26 2.74
CA ALA A 154 -10.78 10.91 1.42
C ALA A 154 -10.38 9.44 1.34
N PHE A 155 -9.74 8.91 2.37
CA PHE A 155 -9.40 7.49 2.44
C PHE A 155 -10.66 6.60 2.44
N ALA A 156 -11.69 6.95 3.22
CA ALA A 156 -12.96 6.23 3.24
C ALA A 156 -13.63 6.20 1.84
N ALA A 157 -13.60 7.32 1.12
CA ALA A 157 -14.11 7.41 -0.25
C ALA A 157 -13.32 6.51 -1.21
N VAL A 158 -11.98 6.51 -1.12
CA VAL A 158 -11.12 5.60 -1.89
C VAL A 158 -11.44 4.14 -1.55
N ALA A 159 -11.51 3.78 -0.27
CA ALA A 159 -11.81 2.42 0.17
C ALA A 159 -13.19 1.95 -0.34
N LYS A 160 -14.22 2.80 -0.24
CA LYS A 160 -15.56 2.53 -0.78
C LYS A 160 -15.53 2.33 -2.31
N ARG A 161 -14.73 3.12 -3.03
CA ARG A 161 -14.59 2.98 -4.49
C ARG A 161 -13.91 1.68 -4.87
N LEU A 162 -12.81 1.32 -4.20
CA LEU A 162 -12.10 0.06 -4.41
C LEU A 162 -12.99 -1.15 -4.12
N ALA A 163 -13.80 -1.10 -3.06
CA ALA A 163 -14.71 -2.18 -2.67
C ALA A 163 -15.75 -2.52 -3.76
N ARG A 164 -16.08 -1.60 -4.68
CA ARG A 164 -17.03 -1.86 -5.79
C ARG A 164 -16.56 -2.97 -6.74
N PHE A 165 -15.27 -3.21 -6.82
CA PHE A 165 -14.66 -4.27 -7.63
C PHE A 165 -13.81 -5.24 -6.77
N GLU A 166 -14.18 -5.41 -5.50
CA GLU A 166 -13.51 -6.29 -4.54
C GLU A 166 -12.06 -5.87 -4.21
N GLY A 167 -11.69 -4.63 -4.50
CA GLY A 167 -10.40 -4.07 -4.13
C GLY A 167 -10.35 -3.74 -2.63
N ILE A 168 -9.16 -3.84 -2.06
CA ILE A 168 -8.87 -3.61 -0.65
C ILE A 168 -7.92 -2.42 -0.54
N ALA A 169 -8.35 -1.38 0.19
CA ALA A 169 -7.48 -0.27 0.53
C ALA A 169 -6.55 -0.68 1.70
N LEU A 170 -5.25 -0.70 1.45
CA LEU A 170 -4.26 -0.91 2.50
C LEU A 170 -3.81 0.44 3.05
N ILE A 171 -3.46 0.47 4.33
CA ILE A 171 -2.78 1.59 4.98
C ILE A 171 -1.49 1.14 5.63
N GLU A 172 -0.42 1.86 5.36
CA GLU A 172 0.94 1.57 5.78
C GLU A 172 1.48 2.67 6.69
N PRO A 173 1.90 2.36 7.92
CA PRO A 173 2.74 3.24 8.72
C PRO A 173 4.13 3.38 8.12
N LEU A 174 4.58 4.62 7.85
CA LEU A 174 5.89 4.90 7.25
C LEU A 174 6.89 5.46 8.26
N SER A 175 8.17 5.21 8.05
CA SER A 175 9.27 5.83 8.76
C SER A 175 10.06 6.79 7.88
N GLY A 176 10.72 7.78 8.50
CA GLY A 176 11.67 8.67 7.84
C GLY A 176 11.02 9.73 6.91
N ILE A 177 9.71 9.87 6.91
CA ILE A 177 8.99 10.84 6.07
C ILE A 177 8.53 12.02 6.92
N GLU A 178 9.09 13.19 6.65
CA GLU A 178 8.70 14.42 7.36
C GLU A 178 7.23 14.77 7.09
N ASN A 179 6.50 15.13 8.15
CA ASN A 179 5.08 15.52 8.08
C ASN A 179 4.14 14.44 7.49
N TYR A 180 4.51 13.17 7.58
CA TYR A 180 3.60 12.06 7.31
C TYR A 180 2.89 11.65 8.60
N PRO A 181 1.54 11.61 8.63
CA PRO A 181 0.80 11.50 9.88
C PRO A 181 0.61 10.06 10.40
N VAL A 182 0.97 9.04 9.63
CA VAL A 182 0.76 7.63 9.99
C VAL A 182 2.11 6.95 10.11
N THR A 183 2.66 6.95 11.32
CA THR A 183 3.99 6.40 11.62
C THR A 183 3.93 5.19 12.56
N SER A 184 2.73 4.85 13.04
CA SER A 184 2.47 3.73 13.95
C SER A 184 1.17 3.01 13.62
N ILE A 185 1.05 1.78 14.11
CA ILE A 185 -0.19 0.99 13.99
C ILE A 185 -1.37 1.72 14.63
N LYS A 186 -1.13 2.41 15.76
CA LYS A 186 -2.15 3.21 16.44
C LYS A 186 -2.68 4.35 15.56
N GLU A 187 -1.80 5.02 14.83
CA GLU A 187 -2.19 6.12 13.94
C GLU A 187 -2.90 5.62 12.67
N ALA A 188 -2.67 4.37 12.27
CA ALA A 188 -3.42 3.72 11.18
C ALA A 188 -4.86 3.32 11.57
N ALA A 189 -5.15 3.12 12.85
CA ALA A 189 -6.45 2.62 13.33
C ALA A 189 -7.67 3.41 12.83
N PRO A 190 -7.68 4.77 12.79
CA PRO A 190 -8.81 5.52 12.22
C PRO A 190 -9.08 5.22 10.74
N LEU A 191 -8.04 4.88 9.96
CA LEU A 191 -8.15 4.53 8.55
C LEU A 191 -8.64 3.09 8.37
N VAL A 192 -8.24 2.19 9.26
CA VAL A 192 -8.81 0.83 9.30
C VAL A 192 -10.30 0.91 9.61
N ALA A 193 -10.70 1.70 10.61
CA ALA A 193 -12.12 1.95 10.93
C ALA A 193 -12.89 2.62 9.77
N ALA A 194 -12.21 3.36 8.91
CA ALA A 194 -12.77 3.99 7.70
C ALA A 194 -12.86 3.03 6.48
N GLY A 195 -12.67 1.73 6.68
CA GLY A 195 -12.80 0.70 5.64
C GLY A 195 -11.48 0.19 5.07
N GLY A 196 -10.34 0.63 5.59
CA GLY A 196 -9.03 0.13 5.23
C GLY A 196 -8.67 -1.21 5.86
N ARG A 197 -7.53 -1.74 5.44
CA ARG A 197 -6.87 -2.88 6.07
C ARG A 197 -5.41 -2.54 6.32
N LEU A 198 -4.82 -3.13 7.37
CA LEU A 198 -3.46 -2.83 7.79
C LEU A 198 -2.45 -3.52 6.86
N LEU A 199 -1.53 -2.73 6.31
CA LEU A 199 -0.27 -3.20 5.75
C LEU A 199 0.83 -2.97 6.79
N ILE A 200 1.57 -4.02 7.12
CA ILE A 200 2.72 -3.94 8.00
C ILE A 200 4.00 -4.11 7.18
N ASP A 201 4.81 -3.07 7.12
CA ASP A 201 6.23 -3.18 6.78
C ASP A 201 7.04 -3.22 8.07
N ALA A 202 7.63 -4.38 8.36
CA ALA A 202 8.41 -4.60 9.58
C ALA A 202 9.59 -3.62 9.71
N TYR A 203 10.21 -3.24 8.59
CA TYR A 203 11.29 -2.24 8.59
C TYR A 203 10.82 -0.87 9.09
N HIS A 204 9.68 -0.39 8.59
CA HIS A 204 9.16 0.92 8.99
C HIS A 204 8.80 0.97 10.47
N LEU A 205 8.19 -0.07 11.00
CA LEU A 205 7.86 -0.15 12.42
C LEU A 205 9.11 -0.21 13.29
N ALA A 206 10.10 -1.04 12.92
CA ALA A 206 11.39 -1.11 13.60
C ALA A 206 12.12 0.25 13.59
N ALA A 207 12.14 0.94 12.46
CA ALA A 207 12.77 2.25 12.32
C ALA A 207 12.09 3.35 13.15
N ASN A 208 10.79 3.21 13.42
CA ASN A 208 10.03 4.09 14.32
C ASN A 208 10.14 3.66 15.80
N GLY A 209 10.83 2.56 16.09
CA GLY A 209 10.96 2.02 17.44
C GLY A 209 9.66 1.42 17.98
N GLU A 210 8.74 1.03 17.10
CA GLU A 210 7.49 0.40 17.49
C GLU A 210 7.66 -1.11 17.63
N ASP A 211 7.18 -1.67 18.73
CA ASP A 211 7.03 -3.11 18.89
C ASP A 211 5.77 -3.56 18.12
N TRP A 212 5.95 -4.37 17.10
CA TRP A 212 4.86 -4.95 16.30
C TRP A 212 4.61 -6.42 16.63
N THR A 213 5.40 -7.01 17.50
CA THR A 213 5.34 -8.46 17.79
C THR A 213 4.01 -8.86 18.44
N TRP A 214 3.36 -7.95 19.17
CA TRP A 214 2.05 -8.16 19.77
C TRP A 214 0.93 -8.43 18.75
N LEU A 215 1.09 -8.06 17.48
CA LEU A 215 0.08 -8.32 16.45
C LEU A 215 -0.24 -9.80 16.32
N ALA A 216 0.77 -10.67 16.43
CA ALA A 216 0.58 -12.11 16.35
C ALA A 216 -0.31 -12.68 17.48
N SER A 217 -0.30 -12.05 18.63
CA SER A 217 -1.06 -12.52 19.81
C SER A 217 -2.38 -11.78 20.04
N ARG A 218 -2.50 -10.53 19.64
CA ARG A 218 -3.60 -9.64 20.02
C ARG A 218 -4.20 -8.81 18.88
N GLY A 219 -3.61 -8.84 17.68
CA GLY A 219 -4.04 -7.97 16.57
C GLY A 219 -5.52 -8.13 16.22
N ALA A 220 -6.05 -9.35 16.30
CA ALA A 220 -7.46 -9.64 16.02
C ALA A 220 -8.42 -9.01 17.06
N GLU A 221 -8.00 -8.85 18.32
CA GLU A 221 -8.83 -8.23 19.37
C GLU A 221 -9.10 -6.75 19.10
N TYR A 222 -8.21 -6.10 18.35
CA TYR A 222 -8.29 -4.67 18.03
C TYR A 222 -8.75 -4.39 16.59
N GLU A 223 -9.17 -5.43 15.84
CA GLU A 223 -9.48 -5.31 14.40
C GLU A 223 -8.29 -4.80 13.56
N LEU A 224 -7.07 -4.96 14.08
CA LEU A 224 -5.81 -4.51 13.48
C LEU A 224 -5.00 -5.68 12.91
N TRP A 225 -5.66 -6.79 12.58
CA TRP A 225 -5.01 -7.92 11.94
C TRP A 225 -4.44 -7.51 10.58
N PRO A 226 -3.17 -7.82 10.27
CA PRO A 226 -2.58 -7.43 9.01
C PRO A 226 -3.24 -8.16 7.83
N GLU A 227 -3.62 -7.42 6.80
CA GLU A 227 -4.06 -7.95 5.52
C GLU A 227 -2.86 -8.26 4.62
N HIS A 228 -1.76 -7.53 4.79
CA HIS A 228 -0.58 -7.61 3.95
C HIS A 228 0.67 -7.32 4.76
N ILE A 229 1.77 -8.03 4.46
CA ILE A 229 3.04 -7.88 5.18
C ILE A 229 4.17 -7.67 4.19
N GLN A 230 4.97 -6.65 4.47
CA GLN A 230 6.27 -6.41 3.83
C GLN A 230 7.38 -6.60 4.87
N ILE A 231 8.51 -7.13 4.44
CA ILE A 231 9.67 -7.37 5.29
C ILE A 231 10.97 -6.91 4.65
N ALA A 232 11.75 -6.18 5.43
CA ALA A 232 13.16 -5.94 5.23
C ALA A 232 13.83 -5.88 6.61
N ASP A 233 15.12 -6.13 6.66
CA ASP A 233 15.84 -6.14 7.93
C ASP A 233 16.18 -4.73 8.43
N PHE A 234 16.27 -4.57 9.74
CA PHE A 234 16.64 -3.33 10.39
C PHE A 234 17.89 -3.56 11.28
N PRO A 235 18.85 -2.61 11.26
CA PRO A 235 18.93 -1.39 10.46
C PRO A 235 19.32 -1.66 9.00
N GLY A 236 19.12 -0.65 8.12
CA GLY A 236 19.66 -0.61 6.75
C GLY A 236 18.73 -1.07 5.65
N ARG A 237 17.52 -1.58 5.97
CA ARG A 237 16.54 -2.08 5.00
C ARG A 237 17.09 -3.16 4.06
N GLY A 238 18.00 -3.98 4.59
CA GLY A 238 18.64 -5.08 3.87
C GLY A 238 17.75 -6.32 3.75
N ALA A 239 18.27 -7.35 3.08
CA ALA A 239 17.59 -8.65 3.02
C ALA A 239 17.42 -9.25 4.43
N PRO A 240 16.36 -10.04 4.69
CA PRO A 240 16.20 -10.74 5.96
C PRO A 240 17.46 -11.52 6.39
N GLY A 241 17.86 -11.36 7.65
CA GLY A 241 19.09 -11.93 8.23
C GLY A 241 20.34 -11.08 8.04
N THR A 242 20.21 -9.82 7.59
CA THR A 242 21.33 -8.87 7.48
C THR A 242 21.35 -7.82 8.60
N GLY A 243 20.32 -7.76 9.43
CA GLY A 243 20.17 -6.87 10.59
C GLY A 243 19.73 -7.64 11.82
N ASP A 244 19.02 -6.95 12.72
CA ASP A 244 18.69 -7.45 14.06
C ASP A 244 17.18 -7.71 14.24
N ALA A 245 16.35 -7.49 13.20
CA ALA A 245 14.89 -7.67 13.30
C ALA A 245 14.52 -9.16 13.37
N PRO A 246 13.66 -9.61 14.32
CA PRO A 246 13.29 -11.01 14.49
C PRO A 246 12.25 -11.47 13.46
N LEU A 247 12.52 -11.26 12.16
CA LEU A 247 11.55 -11.39 11.08
C LEU A 247 11.01 -12.82 10.93
N GLU A 248 11.88 -13.83 10.96
CA GLU A 248 11.46 -15.22 10.78
C GLU A 248 10.58 -15.69 11.95
N GLU A 249 11.01 -15.39 13.18
CA GLU A 249 10.24 -15.74 14.37
C GLU A 249 8.87 -15.06 14.35
N TRP A 250 8.83 -13.77 14.05
CA TRP A 250 7.58 -13.01 13.97
C TRP A 250 6.62 -13.54 12.89
N VAL A 251 7.14 -13.80 11.68
CA VAL A 251 6.31 -14.36 10.61
C VAL A 251 5.76 -15.73 10.99
N ASN A 252 6.57 -16.58 11.64
CA ASN A 252 6.11 -17.88 12.12
C ASN A 252 5.00 -17.74 13.18
N GLN A 253 5.14 -16.81 14.14
CA GLN A 253 4.10 -16.52 15.13
C GLN A 253 2.79 -16.06 14.47
N LEU A 254 2.88 -15.21 13.43
CA LEU A 254 1.71 -14.77 12.67
C LEU A 254 1.04 -15.93 11.93
N ARG A 255 1.83 -16.84 11.32
CA ARG A 255 1.31 -18.05 10.66
C ARG A 255 0.61 -18.97 11.65
N GLU A 256 1.20 -19.19 12.83
CA GLU A 256 0.59 -19.98 13.91
C GLU A 256 -0.71 -19.35 14.42
N ALA A 257 -0.79 -18.02 14.42
CA ALA A 257 -1.99 -17.26 14.78
C ALA A 257 -3.04 -17.18 13.65
N GLY A 258 -2.78 -17.79 12.47
CA GLY A 258 -3.74 -17.88 11.36
C GLY A 258 -3.55 -16.86 10.24
N TYR A 259 -2.41 -16.20 10.14
CA TYR A 259 -2.13 -15.33 9.00
C TYR A 259 -1.88 -16.16 7.73
N GLU A 260 -2.74 -16.00 6.72
CA GLU A 260 -2.64 -16.70 5.44
C GLU A 260 -2.23 -15.78 4.27
N GLY A 261 -2.04 -14.48 4.54
CA GLY A 261 -1.69 -13.48 3.54
C GLY A 261 -0.26 -13.59 3.00
N GLU A 262 0.11 -12.69 2.12
CA GLU A 262 1.46 -12.65 1.52
C GLU A 262 2.47 -12.04 2.49
N VAL A 263 3.70 -12.56 2.43
CA VAL A 263 4.88 -11.98 3.06
C VAL A 263 5.83 -11.58 1.95
N VAL A 264 5.97 -10.28 1.73
CA VAL A 264 6.66 -9.68 0.60
C VAL A 264 8.03 -9.19 1.01
N LEU A 265 9.07 -9.57 0.28
CA LEU A 265 10.40 -8.97 0.43
C LEU A 265 10.39 -7.56 -0.17
N GLU A 266 10.67 -6.54 0.64
CA GLU A 266 10.80 -5.16 0.19
C GLU A 266 12.10 -4.55 0.74
N HIS A 267 13.23 -4.99 0.21
CA HIS A 267 14.56 -4.58 0.68
C HIS A 267 15.44 -4.03 -0.45
N VAL A 268 16.44 -3.22 -0.09
CA VAL A 268 17.44 -2.65 -1.00
C VAL A 268 18.45 -3.68 -1.48
#